data_e06dcc6fd0654ad41e0d01c2eca7489d
#
_entry.id   e06dcc6fd0654ad41e0d01c2eca7489d
#
_cell.length_a   1.000
_cell.length_b   1.000
_cell.length_c   1.000
_cell.angle_alpha   90.00
_cell.angle_beta   90.00
_cell.angle_gamma   90.00
#
_symmetry.space_group_name_H-M   'P 1'
#
loop_
_entity.id
_entity.type
_entity.pdbx_description
1 polymer ?
#
loop_
_entity_poly.entity_id
_entity_poly.type
_entity_poly.pdbx_seq_one_letter_code
_entity_poly.pdbx_strand_id
1 'polypeptide(L)'
;MILKNVQKIIPPRWASLLSLSAFFMLTVTHRSPWALLMMLGAIATAYIYIYITEENGLGSIYDWSRYATYLPLAVLIVGGMVTKLFSGMGISFITTNVLRILAIPIIAQVLSHFHRLLVNWWQGLSCEVVTKKKWVFSAKTSFAILFGIYLLGISALLRANVYYNDDNWRFSGGSRGWDDWSRFFTDRSSIYFFGGKFAVDVSPYSQILAVAILALVGILLLGLLYKRKAFTIWEVVALVPLGLNPFFIVNLSYKFDAPFMAFSLLAAVFPLVFRFSGARWYVLACFLGSLLVMTSYQASFGIFPMLVILLLLRMWQEKGWHKELGGFLWQSLLGYGAGALYFYLVVMIAPRKDYLDVSIPALSEIPEFLLKNYTAYFTKVWDGFTPLWLITTLFILGSFLVYCMSKKRNLLGFSFSLVSLVLMLLLSFGFYPILVEPQLNNRAMYGLVVVIVLCGLVIVERGRRSVLRLPILVLSYIFFVYALVYGNALATIADYRKFRLQLVYEDLSHLPQVKNKETVDVYFLGRISAPPTLKKQFLAYPMLAISHNEYWDRRKLSHLPTVQTIYEIPDKLLPTLTHLPMLVDTYYHTIYGDDKMIYIRLKEDGKLIE
;
A
#
# COMPACT_ATOMS: atom_id res chain seq x y z
N MET A 1 -33.57 20.34 -19.73
CA MET A 1 -33.55 18.86 -19.55
C MET A 1 -32.14 18.32 -19.28
N ILE A 2 -31.13 18.86 -19.92
CA ILE A 2 -29.74 18.42 -19.86
C ILE A 2 -29.03 18.89 -18.58
N LEU A 3 -29.23 20.14 -18.16
CA LEU A 3 -28.73 20.68 -16.90
C LEU A 3 -29.31 19.95 -15.68
N LYS A 4 -30.59 19.53 -15.71
CA LYS A 4 -31.14 18.62 -14.71
C LYS A 4 -30.43 17.26 -14.68
N ASN A 5 -29.92 16.80 -15.82
CA ASN A 5 -29.11 15.57 -15.87
C ASN A 5 -27.66 15.82 -15.44
N VAL A 6 -27.07 16.98 -15.70
CA VAL A 6 -25.75 17.37 -15.18
C VAL A 6 -25.79 17.61 -13.67
N GLN A 7 -26.85 18.24 -13.15
CA GLN A 7 -27.09 18.36 -11.69
C GLN A 7 -27.31 17.01 -11.00
N LYS A 8 -27.90 16.03 -11.71
CA LYS A 8 -27.96 14.63 -11.24
C LYS A 8 -26.61 13.93 -11.33
N ILE A 9 -25.71 14.41 -12.20
CA ILE A 9 -24.38 13.84 -12.43
C ILE A 9 -23.35 14.36 -11.42
N ILE A 10 -23.36 15.65 -11.13
CA ILE A 10 -22.49 16.29 -10.15
C ILE A 10 -23.37 17.14 -9.24
N PRO A 11 -23.77 16.63 -8.06
CA PRO A 11 -24.41 17.50 -7.07
C PRO A 11 -23.51 18.74 -6.85
N PRO A 12 -24.08 19.95 -6.72
CA PRO A 12 -23.31 21.19 -6.58
C PRO A 12 -22.25 21.16 -5.48
N ARG A 13 -22.49 20.35 -4.44
CA ARG A 13 -21.53 20.11 -3.35
C ARG A 13 -20.26 19.40 -3.78
N TRP A 14 -20.31 18.53 -4.77
CA TRP A 14 -19.13 17.83 -5.29
C TRP A 14 -18.37 18.67 -6.33
N ALA A 15 -19.07 19.45 -7.13
CA ALA A 15 -18.44 20.40 -8.06
C ALA A 15 -17.64 21.47 -7.30
N SER A 16 -18.15 21.97 -6.17
CA SER A 16 -17.43 22.92 -5.32
C SER A 16 -16.26 22.28 -4.58
N LEU A 17 -16.37 21.02 -4.12
CA LEU A 17 -15.27 20.28 -3.50
C LEU A 17 -14.15 19.96 -4.52
N LEU A 18 -14.49 19.59 -5.73
CA LEU A 18 -13.53 19.33 -6.81
C LEU A 18 -12.84 20.62 -7.28
N SER A 19 -13.59 21.72 -7.35
CA SER A 19 -13.04 23.06 -7.65
C SER A 19 -12.10 23.53 -6.54
N LEU A 20 -12.45 23.30 -5.27
CA LEU A 20 -11.60 23.58 -4.11
C LEU A 20 -10.35 22.70 -4.08
N SER A 21 -10.46 21.42 -4.46
CA SER A 21 -9.32 20.51 -4.53
C SER A 21 -8.36 20.88 -5.66
N ALA A 22 -8.90 21.27 -6.82
CA ALA A 22 -8.12 21.79 -7.94
C ALA A 22 -7.43 23.12 -7.61
N PHE A 23 -8.12 23.98 -6.89
CA PHE A 23 -7.62 25.21 -6.31
C PHE A 23 -6.43 24.96 -5.38
N PHE A 24 -6.58 24.04 -4.43
CA PHE A 24 -5.52 23.68 -3.50
C PHE A 24 -4.29 23.13 -4.25
N MET A 25 -4.50 22.33 -5.29
CA MET A 25 -3.44 21.84 -6.18
C MET A 25 -2.62 22.95 -6.81
N LEU A 26 -3.28 23.99 -7.32
CA LEU A 26 -2.62 25.11 -7.99
C LEU A 26 -1.86 26.00 -7.01
N THR A 27 -2.40 26.22 -5.81
CA THR A 27 -1.78 27.10 -4.79
C THR A 27 -0.58 26.47 -4.10
N VAL A 28 -0.60 25.16 -3.85
CA VAL A 28 0.51 24.46 -3.17
C VAL A 28 1.72 24.25 -4.09
N THR A 29 1.50 24.21 -5.41
CA THR A 29 2.59 23.96 -6.37
C THR A 29 3.32 25.22 -6.82
N HIS A 30 2.75 26.43 -6.68
CA HIS A 30 3.38 27.67 -7.14
C HIS A 30 3.03 28.88 -6.27
N ARG A 31 4.06 29.49 -5.67
CA ARG A 31 4.00 30.78 -4.93
C ARG A 31 4.04 32.01 -5.85
N SER A 32 3.48 31.96 -7.06
CA SER A 32 3.52 33.11 -7.97
C SER A 32 2.20 33.88 -7.94
N PRO A 33 2.22 35.23 -8.12
CA PRO A 33 1.01 36.06 -8.21
C PRO A 33 0.06 35.61 -9.34
N TRP A 34 0.60 35.01 -10.39
CA TRP A 34 -0.16 34.45 -11.52
C TRP A 34 -0.96 33.20 -11.09
N ALA A 35 -0.47 32.42 -10.14
CA ALA A 35 -1.23 31.31 -9.58
C ALA A 35 -2.48 31.79 -8.84
N LEU A 36 -2.40 32.92 -8.13
CA LEU A 36 -3.54 33.57 -7.47
C LEU A 36 -4.59 34.04 -8.47
N LEU A 37 -4.17 34.67 -9.58
CA LEU A 37 -5.05 35.17 -10.65
C LEU A 37 -5.76 34.03 -11.42
N MET A 38 -5.03 32.97 -11.73
CA MET A 38 -5.60 31.73 -12.31
C MET A 38 -6.58 31.04 -11.35
N MET A 39 -6.33 31.12 -10.10
CA MET A 39 -7.16 30.68 -9.00
C MET A 39 -8.49 31.42 -8.95
N LEU A 40 -8.44 32.76 -8.94
CA LEU A 40 -9.63 33.59 -8.96
C LEU A 40 -10.45 33.35 -10.25
N GLY A 41 -9.77 33.13 -11.40
CA GLY A 41 -10.38 32.73 -12.65
C GLY A 41 -11.09 31.36 -12.56
N ALA A 42 -10.47 30.36 -11.94
CA ALA A 42 -11.07 29.03 -11.76
C ALA A 42 -12.27 29.06 -10.80
N ILE A 43 -12.19 29.85 -9.72
CA ILE A 43 -13.33 30.09 -8.80
C ILE A 43 -14.46 30.81 -9.53
N ALA A 44 -14.15 31.89 -10.25
CA ALA A 44 -15.13 32.64 -11.02
C ALA A 44 -15.81 31.76 -12.08
N THR A 45 -15.03 30.92 -12.79
CA THR A 45 -15.55 29.98 -13.77
C THR A 45 -16.42 28.89 -13.12
N ALA A 46 -16.02 28.38 -11.97
CA ALA A 46 -16.83 27.41 -11.21
C ALA A 46 -18.11 28.06 -10.66
N TYR A 47 -18.03 29.30 -10.20
CA TYR A 47 -19.18 30.07 -9.70
C TYR A 47 -20.14 30.42 -10.82
N ILE A 48 -19.63 30.88 -11.97
CA ILE A 48 -20.41 31.14 -13.18
C ILE A 48 -21.06 29.84 -13.68
N TYR A 49 -20.34 28.73 -13.66
CA TYR A 49 -20.89 27.43 -14.02
C TYR A 49 -22.02 27.00 -13.08
N ILE A 50 -21.87 27.18 -11.77
CA ILE A 50 -22.90 26.88 -10.76
C ILE A 50 -24.10 27.81 -10.95
N TYR A 51 -23.86 29.11 -11.16
CA TYR A 51 -24.92 30.13 -11.37
C TYR A 51 -25.73 29.86 -12.64
N ILE A 52 -25.06 29.58 -13.76
CA ILE A 52 -25.70 29.27 -15.07
C ILE A 52 -26.46 27.93 -14.97
N THR A 53 -26.01 26.97 -14.14
CA THR A 53 -26.67 25.69 -14.00
C THR A 53 -27.88 25.74 -13.06
N GLU A 54 -27.96 26.72 -12.17
CA GLU A 54 -29.11 26.93 -11.29
C GLU A 54 -30.26 27.72 -11.94
N GLU A 55 -29.98 28.66 -12.83
CA GLU A 55 -30.99 29.61 -13.34
C GLU A 55 -31.53 29.35 -14.74
N ASN A 56 -30.87 28.65 -15.66
CA ASN A 56 -31.32 28.55 -17.04
C ASN A 56 -31.21 27.17 -17.68
N GLY A 57 -32.35 26.66 -18.15
CA GLY A 57 -32.46 25.47 -18.97
C GLY A 57 -31.94 25.65 -20.40
N LEU A 58 -30.64 25.57 -20.63
CA LEU A 58 -30.01 25.72 -21.96
C LEU A 58 -29.75 24.34 -22.60
N GLY A 59 -30.57 23.98 -23.59
CA GLY A 59 -30.52 22.71 -24.33
C GLY A 59 -29.36 22.53 -25.32
N SER A 60 -28.57 23.56 -25.64
CA SER A 60 -27.54 23.50 -26.68
C SER A 60 -26.14 23.11 -26.18
N ILE A 61 -25.90 23.10 -24.86
CA ILE A 61 -24.59 22.75 -24.25
C ILE A 61 -24.33 21.22 -24.26
N TYR A 62 -25.35 20.41 -24.56
CA TYR A 62 -25.23 18.93 -24.50
C TYR A 62 -24.37 18.33 -25.61
N ASP A 63 -24.41 18.88 -26.80
CA ASP A 63 -23.54 18.39 -27.88
C ASP A 63 -22.11 18.84 -27.66
N TRP A 64 -21.90 20.04 -27.13
CA TRP A 64 -20.58 20.52 -26.72
C TRP A 64 -19.98 19.69 -25.57
N SER A 65 -20.80 19.14 -24.63
CA SER A 65 -20.28 18.30 -23.56
C SER A 65 -19.74 16.96 -24.06
N ARG A 66 -20.27 16.43 -25.16
CA ARG A 66 -19.71 15.24 -25.83
C ARG A 66 -18.35 15.52 -26.45
N TYR A 67 -18.22 16.61 -27.18
CA TYR A 67 -16.94 17.03 -27.80
C TYR A 67 -15.97 17.56 -26.75
N ALA A 68 -16.45 18.30 -25.74
CA ALA A 68 -15.64 18.75 -24.61
C ALA A 68 -15.05 17.60 -23.77
N THR A 69 -15.60 16.40 -23.84
CA THR A 69 -15.04 15.22 -23.16
C THR A 69 -13.86 14.60 -23.92
N TYR A 70 -13.91 14.64 -25.26
CA TYR A 70 -12.88 14.03 -26.10
C TYR A 70 -11.75 15.00 -26.47
N LEU A 71 -12.09 16.28 -26.66
CA LEU A 71 -11.11 17.32 -27.00
C LEU A 71 -10.04 17.49 -25.92
N PRO A 72 -10.37 17.55 -24.60
CA PRO A 72 -9.37 17.62 -23.55
C PRO A 72 -8.56 16.33 -23.39
N LEU A 73 -9.13 15.15 -23.68
CA LEU A 73 -8.37 13.90 -23.67
C LEU A 73 -7.34 13.87 -24.80
N ALA A 74 -7.73 14.31 -26.00
CA ALA A 74 -6.82 14.47 -27.11
C ALA A 74 -5.75 15.54 -26.83
N VAL A 75 -6.14 16.68 -26.22
CA VAL A 75 -5.22 17.75 -25.80
C VAL A 75 -4.30 17.30 -24.66
N LEU A 76 -4.76 16.45 -23.74
CA LEU A 76 -3.90 15.84 -22.70
C LEU A 76 -2.85 14.90 -23.30
N ILE A 77 -3.25 14.07 -24.27
CA ILE A 77 -2.34 13.14 -24.96
C ILE A 77 -1.34 13.92 -25.84
N VAL A 78 -1.84 14.82 -26.67
CA VAL A 78 -1.02 15.64 -27.57
C VAL A 78 -0.18 16.65 -26.77
N GLY A 79 -0.74 17.28 -25.76
CA GLY A 79 -0.05 18.24 -24.90
C GLY A 79 1.02 17.59 -24.04
N GLY A 80 0.81 16.36 -23.56
CA GLY A 80 1.85 15.56 -22.87
C GLY A 80 3.02 15.23 -23.80
N MET A 81 2.75 14.96 -25.08
CA MET A 81 3.79 14.76 -26.10
C MET A 81 4.49 16.06 -26.46
N VAL A 82 3.76 17.15 -26.60
CA VAL A 82 4.29 18.48 -26.94
C VAL A 82 5.12 19.06 -25.80
N THR A 83 4.70 18.90 -24.53
CA THR A 83 5.50 19.36 -23.37
C THR A 83 6.80 18.59 -23.22
N LYS A 84 6.84 17.33 -23.61
CA LYS A 84 8.08 16.52 -23.62
C LYS A 84 9.05 16.97 -24.74
N LEU A 85 8.51 17.42 -25.86
CA LEU A 85 9.28 17.96 -27.00
C LEU A 85 9.81 19.38 -26.75
N PHE A 86 9.09 20.21 -25.98
CA PHE A 86 9.38 21.63 -25.77
C PHE A 86 9.77 22.00 -24.33
N SER A 87 10.19 21.02 -23.53
CA SER A 87 10.58 21.21 -22.12
C SER A 87 11.73 22.21 -21.88
N GLY A 88 12.41 22.65 -22.92
CA GLY A 88 13.49 23.67 -22.86
C GLY A 88 13.05 25.13 -23.10
N MET A 89 11.78 25.41 -23.44
CA MET A 89 11.39 26.73 -23.96
C MET A 89 10.48 27.58 -23.07
N GLY A 90 10.36 27.35 -21.78
CA GLY A 90 9.52 28.18 -20.88
C GLY A 90 8.00 28.14 -21.13
N ILE A 91 7.57 27.68 -22.31
CA ILE A 91 6.16 27.52 -22.74
C ILE A 91 5.48 26.40 -21.96
N SER A 92 6.27 25.51 -21.33
CA SER A 92 5.78 24.33 -20.59
C SER A 92 4.86 24.67 -19.42
N PHE A 93 5.07 25.81 -18.76
CA PHE A 93 4.29 26.23 -17.58
C PHE A 93 2.84 26.56 -17.92
N ILE A 94 2.61 27.40 -18.94
CA ILE A 94 1.25 27.82 -19.35
C ILE A 94 0.50 26.62 -19.91
N THR A 95 1.13 25.85 -20.80
CA THR A 95 0.52 24.66 -21.42
C THR A 95 0.16 23.60 -20.40
N THR A 96 1.04 23.32 -19.43
CA THR A 96 0.78 22.34 -18.38
C THR A 96 -0.39 22.75 -17.47
N ASN A 97 -0.50 24.04 -17.14
CA ASN A 97 -1.59 24.51 -16.28
C ASN A 97 -2.92 24.60 -17.01
N VAL A 98 -2.93 25.02 -18.29
CA VAL A 98 -4.13 24.98 -19.13
C VAL A 98 -4.63 23.53 -19.27
N LEU A 99 -3.72 22.57 -19.53
CA LEU A 99 -4.07 21.15 -19.61
C LEU A 99 -4.63 20.60 -18.30
N ARG A 100 -4.08 20.99 -17.15
CA ARG A 100 -4.59 20.62 -15.81
C ARG A 100 -6.01 21.16 -15.60
N ILE A 101 -6.25 22.44 -15.94
CA ILE A 101 -7.59 23.06 -15.82
C ILE A 101 -8.60 22.35 -16.73
N LEU A 102 -8.24 22.04 -17.97
CA LEU A 102 -9.09 21.32 -18.91
C LEU A 102 -9.33 19.85 -18.50
N ALA A 103 -8.39 19.23 -17.78
CA ALA A 103 -8.56 17.86 -17.26
C ALA A 103 -9.54 17.77 -16.09
N ILE A 104 -9.73 18.85 -15.31
CA ILE A 104 -10.60 18.85 -14.12
C ILE A 104 -12.03 18.43 -14.43
N PRO A 105 -12.76 19.01 -15.41
CA PRO A 105 -14.12 18.61 -15.71
C PRO A 105 -14.22 17.18 -16.23
N ILE A 106 -13.20 16.67 -16.93
CA ILE A 106 -13.18 15.27 -17.39
C ILE A 106 -13.02 14.32 -16.20
N ILE A 107 -12.05 14.59 -15.34
CA ILE A 107 -11.80 13.79 -14.13
C ILE A 107 -13.06 13.83 -13.26
N ALA A 108 -13.67 15.00 -13.07
CA ALA A 108 -14.91 15.14 -12.33
C ALA A 108 -16.06 14.32 -12.93
N GLN A 109 -16.21 14.32 -14.25
CA GLN A 109 -17.24 13.56 -14.95
C GLN A 109 -17.00 12.05 -14.83
N VAL A 110 -15.77 11.59 -15.00
CA VAL A 110 -15.39 10.19 -14.83
C VAL A 110 -15.64 9.74 -13.38
N LEU A 111 -15.17 10.50 -12.39
CA LEU A 111 -15.39 10.20 -10.97
C LEU A 111 -16.88 10.17 -10.61
N SER A 112 -17.68 11.13 -11.11
CA SER A 112 -19.12 11.15 -10.90
C SER A 112 -19.82 9.94 -11.53
N HIS A 113 -19.37 9.52 -12.72
CA HIS A 113 -19.89 8.31 -13.34
C HIS A 113 -19.55 7.07 -12.53
N PHE A 114 -18.31 6.90 -12.11
CA PHE A 114 -17.90 5.80 -11.22
C PHE A 114 -18.65 5.83 -9.88
N HIS A 115 -18.85 7.01 -9.29
CA HIS A 115 -19.66 7.14 -8.08
C HIS A 115 -21.09 6.61 -8.29
N ARG A 116 -21.76 6.99 -9.40
CA ARG A 116 -23.10 6.45 -9.69
C ARG A 116 -23.10 4.95 -9.90
N LEU A 117 -22.11 4.42 -10.60
CA LEU A 117 -21.98 2.99 -10.80
C LEU A 117 -21.76 2.25 -9.47
N LEU A 118 -20.96 2.81 -8.58
CA LEU A 118 -20.74 2.29 -7.23
C LEU A 118 -22.04 2.29 -6.41
N VAL A 119 -22.79 3.41 -6.44
CA VAL A 119 -24.08 3.52 -5.74
C VAL A 119 -25.07 2.51 -6.30
N ASN A 120 -25.18 2.39 -7.62
CA ASN A 120 -26.07 1.42 -8.26
C ASN A 120 -25.69 -0.02 -7.90
N TRP A 121 -24.40 -0.35 -7.94
CA TRP A 121 -23.91 -1.65 -7.49
C TRP A 121 -24.29 -1.91 -6.04
N TRP A 122 -24.03 -0.94 -5.17
CA TRP A 122 -24.34 -1.06 -3.75
C TRP A 122 -25.85 -1.22 -3.49
N GLN A 123 -26.69 -0.44 -4.21
CA GLN A 123 -28.15 -0.54 -4.12
C GLN A 123 -28.66 -1.88 -4.63
N GLY A 124 -28.05 -2.42 -5.68
CA GLY A 124 -28.39 -3.73 -6.26
C GLY A 124 -28.01 -4.94 -5.41
N LEU A 125 -27.18 -4.76 -4.35
CA LEU A 125 -26.88 -5.84 -3.43
C LEU A 125 -28.13 -6.21 -2.61
N SER A 126 -28.39 -7.51 -2.45
CA SER A 126 -29.50 -8.03 -1.67
C SER A 126 -29.44 -7.57 -0.21
N CYS A 127 -30.59 -7.15 0.32
CA CYS A 127 -30.76 -6.95 1.75
C CYS A 127 -31.22 -8.22 2.46
N GLU A 128 -31.52 -9.30 1.70
CA GLU A 128 -32.00 -10.54 2.29
C GLU A 128 -30.95 -11.13 3.21
N VAL A 129 -31.28 -11.12 4.46
CA VAL A 129 -30.59 -11.89 5.48
C VAL A 129 -30.99 -13.34 5.24
N VAL A 130 -30.02 -14.24 5.20
CA VAL A 130 -30.32 -15.67 5.31
C VAL A 130 -30.99 -15.86 6.67
N THR A 131 -32.31 -15.87 6.66
CA THR A 131 -33.25 -15.63 7.76
C THR A 131 -33.18 -16.57 8.97
N LYS A 132 -32.20 -17.48 9.03
CA LYS A 132 -32.01 -18.43 10.14
C LYS A 132 -30.63 -18.33 10.83
N LYS A 133 -29.77 -17.35 10.47
CA LYS A 133 -28.45 -17.21 11.13
C LYS A 133 -28.53 -16.20 12.26
N LYS A 134 -28.11 -16.60 13.47
CA LYS A 134 -27.87 -15.72 14.61
C LYS A 134 -26.64 -14.83 14.32
N TRP A 135 -26.61 -13.61 14.86
CA TRP A 135 -25.48 -12.68 14.75
C TRP A 135 -25.18 -12.20 13.31
N VAL A 136 -26.18 -11.59 12.69
CA VAL A 136 -26.09 -10.94 11.39
C VAL A 136 -26.11 -9.44 11.58
N PHE A 137 -25.16 -8.74 10.95
CA PHE A 137 -24.96 -7.30 11.08
C PHE A 137 -25.08 -6.62 9.73
N SER A 138 -25.53 -5.37 9.72
CA SER A 138 -25.46 -4.52 8.52
C SER A 138 -24.01 -4.30 8.08
N ALA A 139 -23.79 -3.92 6.83
CA ALA A 139 -22.46 -3.60 6.33
C ALA A 139 -21.79 -2.47 7.16
N LYS A 140 -22.56 -1.46 7.61
CA LYS A 140 -22.04 -0.39 8.48
C LYS A 140 -21.58 -0.94 9.83
N THR A 141 -22.39 -1.77 10.46
CA THR A 141 -22.05 -2.41 11.74
C THR A 141 -20.86 -3.36 11.57
N SER A 142 -20.84 -4.16 10.49
CA SER A 142 -19.72 -5.06 10.17
C SER A 142 -18.41 -4.29 9.94
N PHE A 143 -18.48 -3.14 9.26
CA PHE A 143 -17.34 -2.23 9.13
C PHE A 143 -16.86 -1.73 10.49
N ALA A 144 -17.76 -1.25 11.34
CA ALA A 144 -17.41 -0.73 12.66
C ALA A 144 -16.79 -1.81 13.56
N ILE A 145 -17.32 -3.04 13.52
CA ILE A 145 -16.75 -4.18 14.26
C ILE A 145 -15.34 -4.49 13.75
N LEU A 146 -15.15 -4.64 12.44
CA LEU A 146 -13.85 -4.97 11.85
C LEU A 146 -12.82 -3.86 12.09
N PHE A 147 -13.22 -2.60 11.91
CA PHE A 147 -12.40 -1.43 12.21
C PHE A 147 -11.98 -1.40 13.68
N GLY A 148 -12.91 -1.65 14.61
CA GLY A 148 -12.63 -1.73 16.05
C GLY A 148 -11.65 -2.85 16.38
N ILE A 149 -11.79 -4.04 15.77
CA ILE A 149 -10.84 -5.16 15.95
C ILE A 149 -9.46 -4.76 15.43
N TYR A 150 -9.37 -4.14 14.26
CA TYR A 150 -8.09 -3.67 13.73
C TYR A 150 -7.45 -2.62 14.64
N LEU A 151 -8.21 -1.64 15.08
CA LEU A 151 -7.72 -0.56 15.95
C LEU A 151 -7.21 -1.12 17.28
N LEU A 152 -7.92 -2.08 17.88
CA LEU A 152 -7.45 -2.78 19.07
C LEU A 152 -6.17 -3.58 18.80
N GLY A 153 -6.11 -4.30 17.67
CA GLY A 153 -4.93 -5.09 17.29
C GLY A 153 -3.67 -4.26 17.08
N ILE A 154 -3.80 -3.04 16.55
CA ILE A 154 -2.65 -2.14 16.37
C ILE A 154 -2.39 -1.22 17.58
N SER A 155 -3.15 -1.32 18.65
CA SER A 155 -3.04 -0.41 19.81
C SER A 155 -1.64 -0.39 20.42
N ALA A 156 -0.98 -1.55 20.52
CA ALA A 156 0.39 -1.67 20.98
C ALA A 156 1.39 -0.99 20.02
N LEU A 157 1.17 -1.09 18.71
CA LEU A 157 1.96 -0.41 17.68
C LEU A 157 1.79 1.12 17.77
N LEU A 158 0.57 1.61 17.93
CA LEU A 158 0.31 3.05 18.11
C LEU A 158 0.99 3.58 19.37
N ARG A 159 0.93 2.82 20.47
CA ARG A 159 1.61 3.17 21.72
C ARG A 159 3.13 3.17 21.57
N ALA A 160 3.71 2.25 20.79
CA ALA A 160 5.14 2.19 20.54
C ALA A 160 5.66 3.48 19.89
N ASN A 161 4.86 4.11 19.04
CA ASN A 161 5.14 5.42 18.42
C ASN A 161 6.54 5.52 17.78
N VAL A 162 6.97 4.49 17.08
CA VAL A 162 8.33 4.35 16.53
C VAL A 162 8.36 4.85 15.09
N TYR A 163 9.43 5.54 14.70
CA TYR A 163 9.73 5.79 13.30
C TYR A 163 10.38 4.55 12.69
N TYR A 164 9.72 3.98 11.68
CA TYR A 164 10.14 2.73 11.07
C TYR A 164 10.85 2.97 9.73
N ASN A 165 12.09 2.52 9.61
CA ASN A 165 12.91 2.61 8.39
C ASN A 165 12.87 4.02 7.74
N ASP A 166 12.16 4.17 6.62
CA ASP A 166 12.08 5.41 5.83
C ASP A 166 11.46 6.58 6.61
N ASP A 167 10.67 6.32 7.66
CA ASP A 167 10.10 7.36 8.50
C ASP A 167 11.17 8.24 9.15
N ASN A 168 12.35 7.68 9.47
CA ASN A 168 13.41 8.42 10.14
C ASN A 168 13.91 9.60 9.29
N TRP A 169 14.14 9.40 8.02
CA TRP A 169 14.61 10.47 7.15
C TRP A 169 13.47 11.34 6.61
N ARG A 170 12.24 10.82 6.52
CA ARG A 170 11.05 11.64 6.25
C ARG A 170 10.81 12.62 7.37
N PHE A 171 10.86 12.15 8.62
CA PHE A 171 10.70 13.01 9.80
C PHE A 171 11.79 14.05 9.91
N SER A 172 13.07 13.68 9.76
CA SER A 172 14.20 14.61 9.93
C SER A 172 14.37 15.59 8.76
N GLY A 173 14.09 15.16 7.53
CA GLY A 173 14.30 15.95 6.31
C GLY A 173 13.03 16.50 5.67
N GLY A 174 11.84 16.10 6.13
CA GLY A 174 10.58 16.47 5.50
C GLY A 174 10.44 15.94 4.06
N SER A 175 11.32 15.02 3.65
CA SER A 175 11.37 14.50 2.29
C SER A 175 10.18 13.58 2.01
N ARG A 176 9.59 13.70 0.82
CA ARG A 176 8.56 12.79 0.33
C ARG A 176 9.19 11.58 -0.36
N GLY A 177 9.95 11.76 -1.44
CA GLY A 177 10.78 10.75 -2.10
C GLY A 177 10.07 9.49 -2.60
N TRP A 178 8.73 9.52 -2.77
CA TRP A 178 7.99 8.39 -3.33
C TRP A 178 8.09 8.27 -4.85
N ASP A 179 8.38 9.38 -5.53
CA ASP A 179 8.62 9.45 -6.98
C ASP A 179 9.90 8.71 -7.39
N ASP A 180 10.92 8.65 -6.53
CA ASP A 180 12.12 7.83 -6.74
C ASP A 180 11.79 6.34 -6.99
N TRP A 181 10.64 5.87 -6.46
CA TRP A 181 10.11 4.51 -6.59
C TRP A 181 8.96 4.41 -7.60
N SER A 182 8.77 5.43 -8.46
CA SER A 182 7.65 5.56 -9.38
C SER A 182 6.27 5.55 -8.71
N ARG A 183 6.19 5.88 -7.40
CA ARG A 183 4.93 5.97 -6.64
C ARG A 183 4.31 7.35 -6.74
N PHE A 184 4.09 7.82 -7.96
CA PHE A 184 3.63 9.17 -8.24
C PHE A 184 2.28 9.51 -7.63
N PHE A 185 1.35 8.55 -7.55
CA PHE A 185 0.07 8.79 -6.88
C PHE A 185 0.29 9.08 -5.39
N THR A 186 1.12 8.29 -4.71
CA THR A 186 1.47 8.53 -3.30
C THR A 186 2.15 9.87 -3.15
N ASP A 187 3.15 10.19 -3.97
CA ASP A 187 3.87 11.45 -3.89
C ASP A 187 2.93 12.65 -4.04
N ARG A 188 2.05 12.65 -5.02
CA ARG A 188 1.14 13.76 -5.28
C ARG A 188 0.02 13.86 -4.26
N SER A 189 -0.58 12.74 -3.86
CA SER A 189 -1.66 12.74 -2.86
C SER A 189 -1.14 13.05 -1.45
N SER A 190 0.12 12.76 -1.15
CA SER A 190 0.74 13.09 0.14
C SER A 190 0.77 14.59 0.44
N ILE A 191 0.84 15.45 -0.58
CA ILE A 191 0.77 16.92 -0.43
C ILE A 191 -0.53 17.33 0.27
N TYR A 192 -1.64 16.70 -0.10
CA TYR A 192 -2.95 16.98 0.51
C TYR A 192 -3.05 16.31 1.88
N PHE A 193 -2.55 15.08 1.97
CA PHE A 193 -2.60 14.30 3.19
C PHE A 193 -1.83 14.98 4.35
N PHE A 194 -0.65 15.53 4.06
CA PHE A 194 0.16 16.24 5.05
C PHE A 194 -0.11 17.76 5.09
N GLY A 195 -1.00 18.26 4.25
CA GLY A 195 -1.36 19.68 4.21
C GLY A 195 -0.27 20.61 3.69
N GLY A 196 0.75 20.07 2.98
CA GLY A 196 1.86 20.90 2.51
C GLY A 196 2.93 20.16 1.70
N LYS A 197 3.98 20.90 1.37
CA LYS A 197 5.10 20.41 0.55
C LYS A 197 5.93 19.34 1.26
N PHE A 198 6.04 19.42 2.57
CA PHE A 198 6.88 18.53 3.39
C PHE A 198 6.05 17.40 3.98
N ALA A 199 6.67 16.21 4.10
CA ALA A 199 6.11 15.14 4.90
C ALA A 199 6.24 15.53 6.38
N VAL A 200 5.11 15.55 7.09
CA VAL A 200 5.05 15.84 8.52
C VAL A 200 4.39 14.66 9.25
N ASP A 201 4.80 14.42 10.48
CA ASP A 201 4.23 13.33 11.28
C ASP A 201 2.80 13.69 11.72
N VAL A 202 1.83 13.00 11.13
CA VAL A 202 0.40 13.09 11.48
C VAL A 202 -0.09 11.86 12.23
N SER A 203 0.84 10.98 12.70
CA SER A 203 0.46 9.80 13.47
C SER A 203 -0.22 10.16 14.79
N PRO A 204 -1.19 9.38 15.29
CA PRO A 204 -1.62 8.08 14.76
C PRO A 204 -2.66 8.14 13.64
N TYR A 205 -3.03 9.34 13.15
CA TYR A 205 -4.09 9.51 12.13
C TYR A 205 -3.83 8.67 10.87
N SER A 206 -2.59 8.63 10.39
CA SER A 206 -2.21 7.86 9.20
C SER A 206 -2.49 6.36 9.37
N GLN A 207 -2.11 5.76 10.50
CA GLN A 207 -2.35 4.34 10.77
C GLN A 207 -3.84 4.05 11.02
N ILE A 208 -4.57 4.95 11.68
CA ILE A 208 -6.02 4.84 11.88
C ILE A 208 -6.74 4.87 10.51
N LEU A 209 -6.33 5.77 9.62
CA LEU A 209 -6.87 5.82 8.26
C LEU A 209 -6.54 4.54 7.48
N ALA A 210 -5.32 4.00 7.62
CA ALA A 210 -4.92 2.76 6.96
C ALA A 210 -5.84 1.59 7.37
N VAL A 211 -6.09 1.40 8.67
CA VAL A 211 -6.98 0.31 9.12
C VAL A 211 -8.45 0.56 8.77
N ALA A 212 -8.89 1.81 8.65
CA ALA A 212 -10.22 2.14 8.13
C ALA A 212 -10.35 1.74 6.65
N ILE A 213 -9.33 2.01 5.83
CA ILE A 213 -9.28 1.58 4.43
C ILE A 213 -9.30 0.04 4.34
N LEU A 214 -8.53 -0.67 5.18
CA LEU A 214 -8.52 -2.13 5.21
C LEU A 214 -9.89 -2.71 5.61
N ALA A 215 -10.57 -2.12 6.58
CA ALA A 215 -11.93 -2.51 6.94
C ALA A 215 -12.90 -2.29 5.77
N LEU A 216 -12.78 -1.17 5.04
CA LEU A 216 -13.56 -0.92 3.83
C LEU A 216 -13.29 -1.96 2.74
N VAL A 217 -12.02 -2.30 2.49
CA VAL A 217 -11.63 -3.38 1.56
C VAL A 217 -12.31 -4.70 1.96
N GLY A 218 -12.29 -5.04 3.25
CA GLY A 218 -12.98 -6.24 3.75
C GLY A 218 -14.48 -6.24 3.44
N ILE A 219 -15.18 -5.13 3.69
CA ILE A 219 -16.63 -5.02 3.41
C ILE A 219 -16.91 -5.08 1.90
N LEU A 220 -16.07 -4.48 1.07
CA LEU A 220 -16.19 -4.59 -0.40
C LEU A 220 -16.00 -6.04 -0.86
N LEU A 221 -15.03 -6.76 -0.33
CA LEU A 221 -14.82 -8.19 -0.62
C LEU A 221 -16.06 -9.01 -0.26
N LEU A 222 -16.66 -8.79 0.91
CA LEU A 222 -17.91 -9.47 1.28
C LEU A 222 -19.05 -9.14 0.31
N GLY A 223 -19.21 -7.87 -0.05
CA GLY A 223 -20.22 -7.43 -1.02
C GLY A 223 -20.03 -8.06 -2.40
N LEU A 224 -18.77 -8.13 -2.88
CA LEU A 224 -18.41 -8.73 -4.16
C LEU A 224 -18.65 -10.25 -4.18
N LEU A 225 -18.24 -10.95 -3.12
CA LEU A 225 -18.31 -12.40 -3.06
C LEU A 225 -19.74 -12.89 -2.75
N TYR A 226 -20.47 -12.22 -1.88
CA TYR A 226 -21.75 -12.70 -1.38
C TYR A 226 -22.96 -11.99 -1.97
N LYS A 227 -22.77 -10.91 -2.71
CA LYS A 227 -23.81 -10.11 -3.37
C LYS A 227 -24.90 -9.61 -2.41
N ARG A 228 -24.56 -9.30 -1.15
CA ARG A 228 -25.47 -8.83 -0.09
C ARG A 228 -24.84 -7.77 0.82
N LYS A 229 -25.67 -7.06 1.61
CA LYS A 229 -25.28 -5.96 2.52
C LYS A 229 -25.30 -6.33 3.99
N ALA A 230 -25.66 -7.55 4.32
CA ALA A 230 -25.72 -8.04 5.70
C ALA A 230 -24.80 -9.25 5.84
N PHE A 231 -23.98 -9.26 6.90
CA PHE A 231 -22.89 -10.22 7.07
C PHE A 231 -22.96 -10.87 8.46
N THR A 232 -22.60 -12.13 8.53
CA THR A 232 -22.49 -12.86 9.81
C THR A 232 -21.18 -12.52 10.51
N ILE A 233 -21.16 -12.70 11.84
CA ILE A 233 -19.91 -12.51 12.62
C ILE A 233 -18.76 -13.37 12.09
N TRP A 234 -19.03 -14.57 11.60
CA TRP A 234 -18.01 -15.46 11.03
C TRP A 234 -17.36 -14.90 9.77
N GLU A 235 -18.12 -14.16 8.96
CA GLU A 235 -17.62 -13.49 7.76
C GLU A 235 -16.75 -12.29 8.14
N VAL A 236 -17.10 -11.58 9.20
CA VAL A 236 -16.29 -10.48 9.74
C VAL A 236 -15.00 -11.02 10.35
N VAL A 237 -15.08 -12.11 11.15
CA VAL A 237 -13.89 -12.76 11.75
C VAL A 237 -12.93 -13.27 10.67
N ALA A 238 -13.45 -13.83 9.57
CA ALA A 238 -12.61 -14.30 8.46
C ALA A 238 -11.80 -13.18 7.77
N LEU A 239 -12.20 -11.92 7.96
CA LEU A 239 -11.46 -10.75 7.46
C LEU A 239 -10.36 -10.26 8.40
N VAL A 240 -10.35 -10.68 9.67
CA VAL A 240 -9.35 -10.18 10.65
C VAL A 240 -7.92 -10.35 10.14
N PRO A 241 -7.52 -11.50 9.53
CA PRO A 241 -6.17 -11.66 9.00
C PRO A 241 -5.83 -10.70 7.84
N LEU A 242 -6.81 -10.07 7.18
CA LEU A 242 -6.52 -9.12 6.10
C LEU A 242 -5.69 -7.94 6.59
N GLY A 243 -6.01 -7.39 7.75
CA GLY A 243 -5.30 -6.24 8.33
C GLY A 243 -4.30 -6.62 9.44
N LEU A 244 -4.62 -7.67 10.22
CA LEU A 244 -3.79 -8.11 11.33
C LEU A 244 -3.06 -9.41 10.97
N ASN A 245 -2.02 -9.32 10.17
CA ASN A 245 -1.19 -10.44 9.78
C ASN A 245 0.29 -10.06 9.87
N PRO A 246 1.20 -11.03 9.97
CA PRO A 246 2.62 -10.78 10.23
C PRO A 246 3.33 -9.97 9.13
N PHE A 247 2.73 -9.88 7.96
CA PHE A 247 3.27 -9.12 6.84
C PHE A 247 2.70 -7.69 6.80
N PHE A 248 1.38 -7.53 6.90
CA PHE A 248 0.76 -6.21 6.78
C PHE A 248 0.98 -5.34 8.02
N ILE A 249 1.19 -5.92 9.21
CA ILE A 249 1.53 -5.16 10.43
C ILE A 249 2.82 -4.36 10.25
N VAL A 250 3.76 -4.87 9.42
CA VAL A 250 4.98 -4.13 9.06
C VAL A 250 4.65 -2.90 8.23
N ASN A 251 3.67 -2.98 7.30
CA ASN A 251 3.20 -1.81 6.55
C ASN A 251 2.54 -0.75 7.47
N LEU A 252 1.81 -1.20 8.50
CA LEU A 252 1.19 -0.30 9.49
C LEU A 252 2.22 0.34 10.42
N SER A 253 3.46 -0.16 10.47
CA SER A 253 4.56 0.44 11.24
C SER A 253 5.08 1.73 10.59
N TYR A 254 4.91 1.89 9.27
CA TYR A 254 5.30 3.10 8.55
C TYR A 254 4.28 4.21 8.77
N LYS A 255 4.64 5.22 9.56
CA LYS A 255 3.76 6.35 9.90
C LYS A 255 3.34 7.18 8.69
N PHE A 256 4.22 7.31 7.71
CA PHE A 256 3.98 8.13 6.53
C PHE A 256 3.35 7.35 5.37
N ASP A 257 3.68 6.06 5.24
CA ASP A 257 3.31 5.24 4.07
C ASP A 257 2.06 4.39 4.27
N ALA A 258 1.68 4.06 5.51
CA ALA A 258 0.60 3.12 5.85
C ALA A 258 -0.72 3.37 5.10
N PRO A 259 -1.27 4.59 5.00
CA PRO A 259 -2.54 4.81 4.32
C PRO A 259 -2.45 4.57 2.81
N PHE A 260 -1.31 4.85 2.18
CA PHE A 260 -1.09 4.61 0.75
C PHE A 260 -0.87 3.13 0.44
N MET A 261 -0.23 2.39 1.35
CA MET A 261 -0.10 0.94 1.27
C MET A 261 -1.47 0.26 1.41
N ALA A 262 -2.31 0.70 2.36
CA ALA A 262 -3.69 0.22 2.48
C ALA A 262 -4.56 0.62 1.28
N PHE A 263 -4.39 1.83 0.74
CA PHE A 263 -5.09 2.30 -0.45
C PHE A 263 -4.79 1.44 -1.67
N SER A 264 -3.57 0.92 -1.83
CA SER A 264 -3.24 0.03 -2.94
C SER A 264 -4.07 -1.26 -2.96
N LEU A 265 -4.45 -1.81 -1.77
CA LEU A 265 -5.39 -2.93 -1.69
C LEU A 265 -6.78 -2.51 -2.16
N LEU A 266 -7.24 -1.33 -1.76
CA LEU A 266 -8.52 -0.79 -2.21
C LEU A 266 -8.51 -0.62 -3.73
N ALA A 267 -7.45 -0.06 -4.31
CA ALA A 267 -7.27 0.12 -5.74
C ALA A 267 -7.25 -1.22 -6.51
N ALA A 268 -6.74 -2.30 -5.91
CA ALA A 268 -6.75 -3.63 -6.50
C ALA A 268 -8.16 -4.29 -6.47
N VAL A 269 -8.97 -4.02 -5.44
CA VAL A 269 -10.29 -4.64 -5.28
C VAL A 269 -11.37 -3.83 -6.00
N PHE A 270 -11.27 -2.51 -6.01
CA PHE A 270 -12.29 -1.59 -6.47
C PHE A 270 -12.76 -1.79 -7.93
N PRO A 271 -11.91 -2.12 -8.92
CA PRO A 271 -12.37 -2.35 -10.29
C PRO A 271 -13.46 -3.41 -10.43
N LEU A 272 -13.45 -4.45 -9.59
CA LEU A 272 -14.41 -5.55 -9.63
C LEU A 272 -15.86 -5.14 -9.30
N VAL A 273 -16.03 -4.01 -8.62
CA VAL A 273 -17.35 -3.42 -8.37
C VAL A 273 -18.05 -3.06 -9.68
N PHE A 274 -17.28 -2.70 -10.70
CA PHE A 274 -17.78 -2.23 -12.01
C PHE A 274 -17.96 -3.33 -13.06
N ARG A 275 -17.76 -4.60 -12.70
CA ARG A 275 -17.82 -5.72 -13.65
C ARG A 275 -19.16 -5.86 -14.38
N PHE A 276 -20.26 -5.31 -13.82
CA PHE A 276 -21.60 -5.32 -14.41
C PHE A 276 -21.99 -3.98 -15.05
N SER A 277 -21.10 -2.99 -15.08
CA SER A 277 -21.39 -1.65 -15.59
C SER A 277 -21.16 -1.49 -17.11
N GLY A 278 -20.96 -2.63 -17.80
CA GLY A 278 -20.63 -2.67 -19.23
C GLY A 278 -19.11 -2.72 -19.48
N ALA A 279 -18.74 -3.39 -20.57
CA ALA A 279 -17.34 -3.74 -20.90
C ALA A 279 -16.39 -2.52 -20.85
N ARG A 280 -16.78 -1.38 -21.45
CA ARG A 280 -15.94 -0.18 -21.52
C ARG A 280 -15.57 0.38 -20.14
N TRP A 281 -16.56 0.47 -19.26
CA TRP A 281 -16.35 1.02 -17.92
C TRP A 281 -15.58 0.06 -17.02
N TYR A 282 -15.81 -1.23 -17.19
CA TYR A 282 -15.05 -2.24 -16.46
C TYR A 282 -13.57 -2.27 -16.88
N VAL A 283 -13.29 -2.25 -18.20
CA VAL A 283 -11.91 -2.19 -18.72
C VAL A 283 -11.22 -0.91 -18.25
N LEU A 284 -11.90 0.23 -18.28
CA LEU A 284 -11.35 1.50 -17.77
C LEU A 284 -11.09 1.43 -16.26
N ALA A 285 -11.99 0.84 -15.47
CA ALA A 285 -11.79 0.65 -14.05
C ALA A 285 -10.58 -0.25 -13.76
N CYS A 286 -10.39 -1.34 -14.52
CA CYS A 286 -9.24 -2.22 -14.40
C CYS A 286 -7.93 -1.49 -14.76
N PHE A 287 -7.93 -0.71 -15.83
CA PHE A 287 -6.80 0.13 -16.23
C PHE A 287 -6.40 1.12 -15.13
N LEU A 288 -7.36 1.90 -14.64
CA LEU A 288 -7.13 2.87 -13.56
C LEU A 288 -6.72 2.18 -12.26
N GLY A 289 -7.35 1.05 -11.90
CA GLY A 289 -6.99 0.27 -10.73
C GLY A 289 -5.55 -0.22 -10.78
N SER A 290 -5.11 -0.75 -11.93
CA SER A 290 -3.73 -1.18 -12.15
C SER A 290 -2.75 -0.01 -11.98
N LEU A 291 -3.03 1.15 -12.61
CA LEU A 291 -2.20 2.35 -12.47
C LEU A 291 -2.13 2.83 -11.01
N LEU A 292 -3.27 2.88 -10.31
CA LEU A 292 -3.31 3.30 -8.91
C LEU A 292 -2.51 2.35 -8.01
N VAL A 293 -2.58 1.03 -8.25
CA VAL A 293 -1.75 0.06 -7.54
C VAL A 293 -0.27 0.32 -7.81
N MET A 294 0.12 0.42 -9.08
CA MET A 294 1.53 0.56 -9.46
C MET A 294 2.13 1.90 -9.01
N THR A 295 1.34 2.96 -8.98
CA THR A 295 1.78 4.30 -8.58
C THR A 295 1.57 4.60 -7.09
N SER A 296 0.95 3.68 -6.32
CA SER A 296 0.86 3.76 -4.85
C SER A 296 1.77 2.75 -4.17
N TYR A 297 1.43 1.45 -4.21
CA TYR A 297 2.25 0.40 -3.62
C TYR A 297 2.16 -0.91 -4.42
N GLN A 298 3.22 -1.22 -5.15
CA GLN A 298 3.28 -2.27 -6.16
C GLN A 298 3.03 -3.69 -5.62
N ALA A 299 3.26 -3.93 -4.32
CA ALA A 299 3.04 -5.24 -3.69
C ALA A 299 1.58 -5.74 -3.77
N SER A 300 0.61 -4.84 -3.97
CA SER A 300 -0.81 -5.21 -4.18
C SER A 300 -1.13 -5.71 -5.58
N PHE A 301 -0.19 -5.69 -6.53
CA PHE A 301 -0.46 -5.98 -7.93
C PHE A 301 -1.11 -7.35 -8.17
N GLY A 302 -0.70 -8.37 -7.44
CA GLY A 302 -1.24 -9.72 -7.57
C GLY A 302 -2.67 -9.91 -7.05
N ILE A 303 -3.19 -8.97 -6.24
CA ILE A 303 -4.49 -9.13 -5.56
C ILE A 303 -5.67 -9.12 -6.55
N PHE A 304 -5.66 -8.20 -7.51
CA PHE A 304 -6.71 -8.16 -8.53
C PHE A 304 -6.81 -9.46 -9.34
N PRO A 305 -5.72 -10.00 -9.94
CA PRO A 305 -5.81 -11.26 -10.68
C PRO A 305 -6.18 -12.45 -9.80
N MET A 306 -5.77 -12.51 -8.53
CA MET A 306 -6.24 -13.54 -7.60
C MET A 306 -7.76 -13.52 -7.42
N LEU A 307 -8.34 -12.33 -7.27
CA LEU A 307 -9.80 -12.16 -7.17
C LEU A 307 -10.51 -12.53 -8.47
N VAL A 308 -9.94 -12.20 -9.62
CA VAL A 308 -10.47 -12.59 -10.93
C VAL A 308 -10.51 -14.11 -11.04
N ILE A 309 -9.43 -14.81 -10.67
CA ILE A 309 -9.38 -16.29 -10.69
C ILE A 309 -10.45 -16.90 -9.78
N LEU A 310 -10.59 -16.41 -8.55
CA LEU A 310 -11.63 -16.89 -7.64
C LEU A 310 -13.05 -16.66 -8.20
N LEU A 311 -13.31 -15.51 -8.81
CA LEU A 311 -14.61 -15.20 -9.41
C LEU A 311 -14.88 -16.04 -10.65
N LEU A 312 -13.86 -16.30 -11.49
CA LEU A 312 -13.97 -17.21 -12.65
C LEU A 312 -14.30 -18.62 -12.20
N LEU A 313 -13.61 -19.15 -11.18
CA LEU A 313 -13.91 -20.45 -10.59
C LEU A 313 -15.37 -20.52 -10.11
N ARG A 314 -15.88 -19.48 -9.42
CA ARG A 314 -17.26 -19.41 -8.96
C ARG A 314 -18.26 -19.37 -10.11
N MET A 315 -18.04 -18.52 -11.12
CA MET A 315 -18.90 -18.42 -12.31
C MET A 315 -18.95 -19.75 -13.05
N TRP A 316 -17.80 -20.42 -13.23
CA TRP A 316 -17.75 -21.73 -13.84
C TRP A 316 -18.49 -22.80 -13.02
N GLN A 317 -18.38 -22.77 -11.71
CA GLN A 317 -19.11 -23.69 -10.83
C GLN A 317 -20.63 -23.49 -10.85
N GLU A 318 -21.10 -22.26 -11.08
CA GLU A 318 -22.52 -21.93 -11.14
C GLU A 318 -23.14 -22.31 -12.50
N LYS A 319 -22.52 -21.92 -13.60
CA LYS A 319 -23.10 -22.00 -14.95
C LYS A 319 -22.33 -22.91 -15.94
N GLY A 320 -21.13 -23.43 -15.57
CA GLY A 320 -20.24 -24.11 -16.48
C GLY A 320 -19.55 -23.15 -17.44
N TRP A 321 -19.13 -23.66 -18.61
CA TRP A 321 -18.52 -22.84 -19.66
C TRP A 321 -19.60 -22.00 -20.35
N HIS A 322 -19.41 -20.69 -20.40
CA HIS A 322 -20.31 -19.75 -21.05
C HIS A 322 -19.56 -18.47 -21.48
N LYS A 323 -20.13 -17.73 -22.45
CA LYS A 323 -19.49 -16.57 -23.09
C LYS A 323 -19.10 -15.46 -22.08
N GLU A 324 -19.93 -15.23 -21.03
CA GLU A 324 -19.67 -14.22 -20.02
C GLU A 324 -18.36 -14.48 -19.24
N LEU A 325 -17.98 -15.76 -19.05
CA LEU A 325 -16.75 -16.15 -18.36
C LEU A 325 -15.52 -15.72 -19.18
N GLY A 326 -15.51 -16.03 -20.49
CA GLY A 326 -14.44 -15.58 -21.38
C GLY A 326 -14.37 -14.07 -21.53
N GLY A 327 -15.55 -13.42 -21.63
CA GLY A 327 -15.65 -11.96 -21.67
C GLY A 327 -15.09 -11.29 -20.42
N PHE A 328 -15.43 -11.81 -19.24
CA PHE A 328 -14.92 -11.28 -17.96
C PHE A 328 -13.40 -11.46 -17.85
N LEU A 329 -12.87 -12.64 -18.18
CA LEU A 329 -11.43 -12.88 -18.19
C LEU A 329 -10.70 -11.91 -19.14
N TRP A 330 -11.18 -11.81 -20.39
CA TRP A 330 -10.55 -10.97 -21.40
C TRP A 330 -10.56 -9.50 -21.05
N GLN A 331 -11.68 -8.97 -20.57
CA GLN A 331 -11.80 -7.57 -20.14
C GLN A 331 -10.89 -7.27 -18.94
N SER A 332 -10.78 -8.21 -17.99
CA SER A 332 -9.87 -8.10 -16.84
C SER A 332 -8.41 -8.04 -17.27
N LEU A 333 -8.00 -8.98 -18.15
CA LEU A 333 -6.64 -9.03 -18.68
C LEU A 333 -6.30 -7.78 -19.50
N LEU A 334 -7.21 -7.37 -20.40
CA LEU A 334 -7.01 -6.20 -21.25
C LEU A 334 -6.87 -4.95 -20.41
N GLY A 335 -7.80 -4.69 -19.48
CA GLY A 335 -7.78 -3.46 -18.69
C GLY A 335 -6.59 -3.42 -17.73
N TYR A 336 -6.43 -4.45 -16.92
CA TYR A 336 -5.38 -4.49 -15.89
C TYR A 336 -3.98 -4.60 -16.50
N GLY A 337 -3.83 -5.43 -17.53
CA GLY A 337 -2.59 -5.57 -18.28
C GLY A 337 -2.19 -4.30 -19.04
N ALA A 338 -3.15 -3.62 -19.67
CA ALA A 338 -2.88 -2.33 -20.32
C ALA A 338 -2.43 -1.26 -19.32
N GLY A 339 -3.01 -1.23 -18.09
CA GLY A 339 -2.57 -0.33 -17.04
C GLY A 339 -1.14 -0.62 -16.56
N ALA A 340 -0.79 -1.89 -16.39
CA ALA A 340 0.57 -2.32 -16.04
C ALA A 340 1.58 -1.99 -17.16
N LEU A 341 1.20 -2.26 -18.40
CA LEU A 341 2.04 -1.94 -19.57
C LEU A 341 2.26 -0.44 -19.70
N TYR A 342 1.22 0.36 -19.51
CA TYR A 342 1.33 1.82 -19.52
C TYR A 342 2.27 2.30 -18.39
N PHE A 343 2.12 1.75 -17.19
CA PHE A 343 3.04 2.05 -16.10
C PHE A 343 4.48 1.73 -16.49
N TYR A 344 4.73 0.55 -17.02
CA TYR A 344 6.07 0.11 -17.42
C TYR A 344 6.69 1.01 -18.52
N LEU A 345 5.93 1.29 -19.58
CA LEU A 345 6.43 2.03 -20.76
C LEU A 345 6.53 3.54 -20.52
N VAL A 346 5.62 4.13 -19.74
CA VAL A 346 5.49 5.59 -19.63
C VAL A 346 5.96 6.10 -18.26
N VAL A 347 5.56 5.43 -17.19
CA VAL A 347 5.82 5.91 -15.82
C VAL A 347 7.20 5.50 -15.33
N MET A 348 7.59 4.25 -15.58
CA MET A 348 8.87 3.70 -15.13
C MET A 348 10.10 4.20 -15.90
N ILE A 349 9.94 4.94 -16.98
CA ILE A 349 11.05 5.53 -17.75
C ILE A 349 11.68 6.73 -17.01
N ALA A 350 11.02 7.27 -15.97
CA ALA A 350 11.58 8.35 -15.16
C ALA A 350 12.89 7.92 -14.46
N PRO A 351 13.87 8.82 -14.30
CA PRO A 351 15.15 8.49 -13.68
C PRO A 351 14.95 7.94 -12.26
N ARG A 352 15.70 6.91 -11.93
CA ARG A 352 15.63 6.18 -10.67
C ARG A 352 16.93 6.24 -9.91
N LYS A 353 16.85 5.99 -8.60
CA LYS A 353 18.05 5.75 -7.81
C LYS A 353 18.60 4.35 -8.13
N ASP A 354 19.89 4.28 -8.36
CA ASP A 354 20.61 3.10 -8.88
C ASP A 354 20.77 1.93 -7.88
N TYR A 355 20.15 2.01 -6.69
CA TYR A 355 20.39 1.03 -5.62
C TYR A 355 19.42 -0.16 -5.60
N LEU A 356 18.51 -0.28 -6.60
CA LEU A 356 17.64 -1.42 -6.78
C LEU A 356 17.63 -1.87 -8.23
N ASP A 357 18.11 -3.05 -8.46
CA ASP A 357 17.98 -3.70 -9.75
C ASP A 357 16.55 -4.28 -9.90
N VAL A 358 15.68 -3.50 -10.56
CA VAL A 358 14.32 -3.93 -10.96
C VAL A 358 14.33 -4.51 -12.37
N SER A 359 15.48 -4.96 -12.86
CA SER A 359 15.60 -5.56 -14.19
C SER A 359 14.85 -6.89 -14.25
N ILE A 360 14.32 -7.16 -15.45
CA ILE A 360 13.77 -8.46 -15.80
C ILE A 360 14.90 -9.24 -16.47
N PRO A 361 15.17 -10.50 -16.05
CA PRO A 361 16.21 -11.30 -16.66
C PRO A 361 15.89 -11.61 -18.13
N ALA A 362 16.85 -12.11 -18.88
CA ALA A 362 16.64 -12.57 -20.25
C ALA A 362 15.53 -13.63 -20.30
N LEU A 363 14.77 -13.67 -21.39
CA LEU A 363 13.59 -14.55 -21.52
C LEU A 363 13.92 -16.03 -21.25
N SER A 364 15.13 -16.47 -21.61
CA SER A 364 15.64 -17.82 -21.34
C SER A 364 15.93 -18.10 -19.87
N GLU A 365 16.19 -17.08 -19.06
CA GLU A 365 16.55 -17.19 -17.64
C GLU A 365 15.32 -17.07 -16.71
N ILE A 366 14.19 -16.57 -17.21
CA ILE A 366 12.96 -16.37 -16.42
C ILE A 366 12.58 -17.63 -15.62
N PRO A 367 12.59 -18.86 -16.16
CA PRO A 367 12.21 -20.04 -15.39
C PRO A 367 13.11 -20.29 -14.17
N GLU A 368 14.42 -20.06 -14.31
CA GLU A 368 15.39 -20.20 -13.22
C GLU A 368 15.14 -19.17 -12.11
N PHE A 369 15.00 -17.90 -12.48
CA PHE A 369 14.69 -16.83 -11.52
C PHE A 369 13.33 -17.05 -10.83
N LEU A 370 12.31 -17.48 -11.54
CA LEU A 370 11.03 -17.83 -10.93
C LEU A 370 11.19 -18.93 -9.88
N LEU A 371 11.89 -20.03 -10.21
CA LEU A 371 12.11 -21.11 -9.27
C LEU A 371 12.90 -20.65 -8.04
N LYS A 372 14.00 -19.93 -8.23
CA LYS A 372 14.83 -19.36 -7.18
C LYS A 372 14.01 -18.44 -6.25
N ASN A 373 13.28 -17.50 -6.86
CA ASN A 373 12.58 -16.48 -6.11
C ASN A 373 11.36 -17.04 -5.36
N TYR A 374 10.55 -17.92 -5.99
CA TYR A 374 9.47 -18.61 -5.27
C TYR A 374 9.98 -19.48 -4.13
N THR A 375 11.09 -20.19 -4.34
CA THR A 375 11.74 -20.96 -3.27
C THR A 375 12.09 -20.04 -2.11
N ALA A 376 12.74 -18.90 -2.36
CA ALA A 376 13.10 -17.93 -1.32
C ALA A 376 11.86 -17.39 -0.58
N TYR A 377 10.77 -17.04 -1.29
CA TYR A 377 9.53 -16.58 -0.66
C TYR A 377 8.88 -17.63 0.23
N PHE A 378 8.74 -18.87 -0.26
CA PHE A 378 8.10 -19.93 0.50
C PHE A 378 8.97 -20.41 1.66
N THR A 379 10.31 -20.45 1.50
CA THR A 379 11.24 -20.72 2.61
C THR A 379 11.08 -19.69 3.72
N LYS A 380 11.02 -18.41 3.37
CA LYS A 380 10.82 -17.34 4.35
C LYS A 380 9.48 -17.45 5.10
N VAL A 381 8.40 -17.86 4.42
CA VAL A 381 7.12 -18.14 5.06
C VAL A 381 7.23 -19.34 5.99
N TRP A 382 7.89 -20.41 5.54
CA TRP A 382 8.10 -21.62 6.31
C TRP A 382 8.87 -21.36 7.61
N ASP A 383 9.98 -20.64 7.50
CA ASP A 383 10.85 -20.30 8.64
C ASP A 383 10.19 -19.30 9.60
N GLY A 384 9.33 -18.42 9.09
CA GLY A 384 8.66 -17.40 9.88
C GLY A 384 7.39 -17.86 10.57
N PHE A 385 6.70 -18.88 10.04
CA PHE A 385 5.43 -19.33 10.57
C PHE A 385 5.64 -20.35 11.70
N THR A 386 4.92 -20.19 12.80
CA THR A 386 4.87 -21.22 13.85
C THR A 386 4.16 -22.48 13.33
N PRO A 387 4.41 -23.66 13.93
CA PRO A 387 3.70 -24.89 13.54
C PRO A 387 2.17 -24.74 13.56
N LEU A 388 1.64 -24.01 14.54
CA LEU A 388 0.20 -23.76 14.65
C LEU A 388 -0.31 -22.87 13.49
N TRP A 389 0.46 -21.87 13.04
CA TRP A 389 0.11 -21.04 11.88
C TRP A 389 0.13 -21.87 10.60
N LEU A 390 1.14 -22.72 10.41
CA LEU A 390 1.25 -23.62 9.25
C LEU A 390 0.07 -24.60 9.21
N ILE A 391 -0.21 -25.31 10.31
CA ILE A 391 -1.29 -26.29 10.38
C ILE A 391 -2.64 -25.62 10.09
N THR A 392 -2.94 -24.48 10.73
CA THR A 392 -4.20 -23.77 10.51
C THR A 392 -4.33 -23.26 9.07
N THR A 393 -3.25 -22.75 8.48
CA THR A 393 -3.21 -22.32 7.08
C THR A 393 -3.45 -23.48 6.12
N LEU A 394 -2.72 -24.60 6.29
CA LEU A 394 -2.88 -25.78 5.44
C LEU A 394 -4.28 -26.37 5.57
N PHE A 395 -4.87 -26.36 6.76
CA PHE A 395 -6.24 -26.80 6.97
C PHE A 395 -7.25 -25.90 6.23
N ILE A 396 -7.07 -24.57 6.26
CA ILE A 396 -7.91 -23.62 5.51
C ILE A 396 -7.79 -23.88 4.00
N LEU A 397 -6.56 -24.02 3.47
CA LEU A 397 -6.33 -24.26 2.05
C LEU A 397 -6.91 -25.62 1.60
N GLY A 398 -6.71 -26.69 2.39
CA GLY A 398 -7.30 -28.00 2.12
C GLY A 398 -8.83 -28.01 2.19
N SER A 399 -9.41 -27.30 3.19
CA SER A 399 -10.86 -27.14 3.31
C SER A 399 -11.46 -26.37 2.14
N PHE A 400 -10.76 -25.37 1.61
CA PHE A 400 -11.16 -24.66 0.40
C PHE A 400 -11.35 -25.61 -0.78
N LEU A 401 -10.40 -26.52 -1.02
CA LEU A 401 -10.50 -27.53 -2.09
C LEU A 401 -11.73 -28.41 -1.91
N VAL A 402 -11.96 -28.93 -0.71
CA VAL A 402 -13.13 -29.77 -0.39
C VAL A 402 -14.45 -29.02 -0.65
N TYR A 403 -14.55 -27.74 -0.21
CA TYR A 403 -15.76 -26.96 -0.43
C TYR A 403 -15.96 -26.52 -1.86
N CYS A 404 -14.90 -26.25 -2.59
CA CYS A 404 -14.99 -25.96 -4.01
C CYS A 404 -15.47 -27.17 -4.81
N MET A 405 -15.02 -28.40 -4.44
CA MET A 405 -15.52 -29.65 -5.04
C MET A 405 -17.00 -29.92 -4.78
N SER A 406 -17.56 -29.42 -3.67
CA SER A 406 -18.93 -29.75 -3.25
C SER A 406 -20.03 -29.36 -4.23
N LYS A 407 -19.78 -28.41 -5.12
CA LYS A 407 -20.73 -27.99 -6.17
C LYS A 407 -20.64 -28.79 -7.47
N LYS A 408 -19.44 -29.28 -7.82
CA LYS A 408 -19.21 -30.19 -8.96
C LYS A 408 -18.29 -31.31 -8.49
N ARG A 409 -18.85 -32.38 -7.98
CA ARG A 409 -18.14 -33.53 -7.40
C ARG A 409 -17.59 -34.44 -8.51
N ASN A 410 -16.68 -33.91 -9.29
CA ASN A 410 -15.96 -34.67 -10.31
C ASN A 410 -14.49 -34.26 -10.33
N LEU A 411 -13.68 -35.05 -11.01
CA LEU A 411 -12.24 -34.81 -11.15
C LEU A 411 -11.97 -33.42 -11.74
N LEU A 412 -12.78 -32.98 -12.70
CA LEU A 412 -12.67 -31.66 -13.33
C LEU A 412 -12.88 -30.53 -12.34
N GLY A 413 -13.89 -30.66 -11.43
CA GLY A 413 -14.14 -29.68 -10.37
C GLY A 413 -12.98 -29.57 -9.37
N PHE A 414 -12.35 -30.71 -9.04
CA PHE A 414 -11.15 -30.73 -8.23
C PHE A 414 -9.98 -30.05 -8.92
N SER A 415 -9.70 -30.44 -10.18
CA SER A 415 -8.59 -29.90 -10.95
C SER A 415 -8.67 -28.37 -11.10
N PHE A 416 -9.84 -27.81 -11.42
CA PHE A 416 -10.01 -26.37 -11.53
C PHE A 416 -9.86 -25.65 -10.19
N SER A 417 -10.33 -26.26 -9.09
CA SER A 417 -10.16 -25.67 -7.75
C SER A 417 -8.69 -25.69 -7.34
N LEU A 418 -7.97 -26.77 -7.64
CA LEU A 418 -6.54 -26.90 -7.36
C LEU A 418 -5.72 -25.92 -8.21
N VAL A 419 -5.96 -25.86 -9.51
CA VAL A 419 -5.28 -24.91 -10.42
C VAL A 419 -5.55 -23.48 -9.98
N SER A 420 -6.79 -23.14 -9.61
CA SER A 420 -7.13 -21.80 -9.11
C SER A 420 -6.37 -21.47 -7.83
N LEU A 421 -6.28 -22.42 -6.89
CA LEU A 421 -5.53 -22.22 -5.64
C LEU A 421 -4.03 -22.02 -5.92
N VAL A 422 -3.43 -22.87 -6.76
CA VAL A 422 -2.01 -22.74 -7.14
C VAL A 422 -1.74 -21.39 -7.79
N LEU A 423 -2.57 -20.99 -8.76
CA LEU A 423 -2.42 -19.70 -9.42
C LEU A 423 -2.56 -18.53 -8.44
N MET A 424 -3.51 -18.58 -7.50
CA MET A 424 -3.64 -17.55 -6.48
C MET A 424 -2.39 -17.51 -5.57
N LEU A 425 -1.83 -18.65 -5.18
CA LEU A 425 -0.60 -18.72 -4.39
C LEU A 425 0.60 -18.14 -5.15
N LEU A 426 0.75 -18.44 -6.43
CA LEU A 426 1.81 -17.87 -7.26
C LEU A 426 1.65 -16.35 -7.42
N LEU A 427 0.45 -15.87 -7.68
CA LEU A 427 0.15 -14.45 -7.84
C LEU A 427 0.23 -13.66 -6.52
N SER A 428 0.27 -14.34 -5.37
CA SER A 428 0.31 -13.69 -4.05
C SER A 428 1.54 -12.80 -3.83
N PHE A 429 2.63 -13.05 -4.55
CA PHE A 429 3.84 -12.23 -4.53
C PHE A 429 3.91 -11.20 -5.66
N GLY A 430 2.80 -11.01 -6.39
CA GLY A 430 2.70 -10.07 -7.50
C GLY A 430 3.67 -10.38 -8.63
N PHE A 431 4.38 -9.36 -9.12
CA PHE A 431 5.37 -9.52 -10.18
C PHE A 431 6.82 -9.69 -9.66
N TYR A 432 7.06 -9.55 -8.36
CA TYR A 432 8.41 -9.62 -7.79
C TYR A 432 9.18 -10.91 -8.12
N PRO A 433 8.55 -12.09 -8.22
CA PRO A 433 9.28 -13.32 -8.56
C PRO A 433 9.94 -13.32 -9.95
N ILE A 434 9.55 -12.40 -10.84
CA ILE A 434 10.14 -12.29 -12.20
C ILE A 434 11.41 -11.43 -12.19
N LEU A 435 11.66 -10.67 -11.13
CA LEU A 435 12.79 -9.74 -11.07
C LEU A 435 14.11 -10.47 -10.76
N VAL A 436 15.22 -9.91 -11.25
CA VAL A 436 16.58 -10.37 -10.89
C VAL A 436 16.80 -10.27 -9.39
N GLU A 437 16.40 -9.13 -8.78
CA GLU A 437 16.43 -8.92 -7.33
C GLU A 437 14.99 -8.74 -6.79
N PRO A 438 14.37 -9.82 -6.29
CA PRO A 438 13.01 -9.75 -5.78
C PRO A 438 12.93 -9.01 -4.44
N GLN A 439 11.81 -8.33 -4.21
CA GLN A 439 11.54 -7.70 -2.91
C GLN A 439 11.08 -8.77 -1.89
N LEU A 440 12.04 -9.32 -1.16
CA LEU A 440 11.79 -10.35 -0.13
C LEU A 440 11.38 -9.79 1.23
N ASN A 441 11.19 -8.47 1.36
CA ASN A 441 10.78 -7.85 2.62
C ASN A 441 9.38 -8.28 3.05
N ASN A 442 9.16 -8.52 4.35
CA ASN A 442 7.88 -8.92 4.91
C ASN A 442 6.73 -8.03 4.45
N ARG A 443 6.95 -6.71 4.41
CA ARG A 443 5.95 -5.74 3.95
C ARG A 443 5.41 -5.96 2.54
N ALA A 444 6.07 -6.77 1.71
CA ALA A 444 5.64 -7.08 0.33
C ALA A 444 4.90 -8.41 0.21
N MET A 445 4.84 -9.23 1.28
CA MET A 445 4.37 -10.63 1.23
C MET A 445 2.92 -10.84 1.68
N TYR A 446 2.19 -9.79 2.02
CA TYR A 446 0.81 -9.90 2.55
C TYR A 446 -0.22 -10.49 1.56
N GLY A 447 0.09 -10.51 0.27
CA GLY A 447 -0.76 -11.16 -0.73
C GLY A 447 -1.03 -12.64 -0.42
N LEU A 448 -0.09 -13.35 0.21
CA LEU A 448 -0.29 -14.72 0.68
C LEU A 448 -1.46 -14.81 1.67
N VAL A 449 -1.53 -13.86 2.62
CA VAL A 449 -2.63 -13.86 3.59
C VAL A 449 -3.95 -13.48 2.94
N VAL A 450 -3.94 -12.66 1.89
CA VAL A 450 -5.15 -12.40 1.09
C VAL A 450 -5.70 -13.71 0.50
N VAL A 451 -4.84 -14.63 -0.02
CA VAL A 451 -5.29 -15.97 -0.47
C VAL A 451 -5.96 -16.73 0.67
N ILE A 452 -5.36 -16.74 1.86
CA ILE A 452 -5.91 -17.43 3.04
C ILE A 452 -7.28 -16.85 3.42
N VAL A 453 -7.41 -15.53 3.42
CA VAL A 453 -8.68 -14.83 3.67
C VAL A 453 -9.74 -15.21 2.64
N LEU A 454 -9.41 -15.21 1.35
CA LEU A 454 -10.33 -15.58 0.28
C LEU A 454 -10.80 -17.03 0.42
N CYS A 455 -9.89 -17.95 0.73
CA CYS A 455 -10.23 -19.35 1.05
C CYS A 455 -11.15 -19.44 2.28
N GLY A 456 -10.82 -18.71 3.34
CA GLY A 456 -11.63 -18.63 4.56
C GLY A 456 -13.05 -18.13 4.31
N LEU A 457 -13.22 -17.10 3.49
CA LEU A 457 -14.53 -16.58 3.10
C LEU A 457 -15.36 -17.62 2.35
N VAL A 458 -14.76 -18.39 1.43
CA VAL A 458 -15.46 -19.48 0.73
C VAL A 458 -15.92 -20.57 1.73
N ILE A 459 -15.08 -20.91 2.71
CA ILE A 459 -15.42 -21.90 3.75
C ILE A 459 -16.59 -21.40 4.63
N VAL A 460 -16.57 -20.15 5.05
CA VAL A 460 -17.63 -19.57 5.89
C VAL A 460 -18.96 -19.52 5.14
N GLU A 461 -18.94 -19.18 3.85
CA GLU A 461 -20.14 -19.14 3.02
C GLU A 461 -20.77 -20.53 2.85
N ARG A 462 -19.96 -21.53 2.50
CA ARG A 462 -20.40 -22.86 2.09
C ARG A 462 -20.43 -23.88 3.22
N GLY A 463 -19.69 -23.63 4.29
CA GLY A 463 -19.55 -24.55 5.42
C GLY A 463 -20.82 -24.65 6.25
N ARG A 464 -21.52 -25.80 6.16
CA ARG A 464 -22.69 -26.08 6.99
C ARG A 464 -22.33 -26.40 8.45
N ARG A 465 -21.15 -26.99 8.69
CA ARG A 465 -20.67 -27.39 10.03
C ARG A 465 -19.83 -26.29 10.65
N SER A 466 -20.17 -25.91 11.89
CA SER A 466 -19.46 -24.85 12.64
C SER A 466 -18.00 -25.19 12.91
N VAL A 467 -17.68 -26.47 13.11
CA VAL A 467 -16.31 -26.97 13.42
C VAL A 467 -15.31 -26.57 12.33
N LEU A 468 -15.72 -26.58 11.05
CA LEU A 468 -14.82 -26.23 9.93
C LEU A 468 -14.48 -24.73 9.85
N ARG A 469 -15.12 -23.90 10.66
CA ARG A 469 -14.79 -22.47 10.82
C ARG A 469 -13.78 -22.22 11.93
N LEU A 470 -13.55 -23.21 12.79
CA LEU A 470 -12.66 -23.08 13.93
C LEU A 470 -11.22 -22.67 13.54
N PRO A 471 -10.58 -23.25 12.49
CA PRO A 471 -9.25 -22.82 12.06
C PRO A 471 -9.18 -21.34 11.66
N ILE A 472 -10.27 -20.80 11.09
CA ILE A 472 -10.36 -19.38 10.71
C ILE A 472 -10.36 -18.51 11.98
N LEU A 473 -11.13 -18.89 12.99
CA LEU A 473 -11.16 -18.20 14.28
C LEU A 473 -9.79 -18.28 14.97
N VAL A 474 -9.19 -19.47 14.98
CA VAL A 474 -7.86 -19.69 15.59
C VAL A 474 -6.82 -18.80 14.89
N LEU A 475 -6.75 -18.80 13.57
CA LEU A 475 -5.80 -17.98 12.83
C LEU A 475 -6.04 -16.48 13.06
N SER A 476 -7.30 -16.04 13.04
CA SER A 476 -7.68 -14.65 13.29
C SER A 476 -7.25 -14.19 14.69
N TYR A 477 -7.47 -15.04 15.71
CA TYR A 477 -7.07 -14.77 17.08
C TYR A 477 -5.55 -14.72 17.23
N ILE A 478 -4.84 -15.69 16.67
CA ILE A 478 -3.38 -15.75 16.76
C ILE A 478 -2.73 -14.54 16.08
N PHE A 479 -3.23 -14.13 14.91
CA PHE A 479 -2.71 -12.95 14.24
C PHE A 479 -3.06 -11.64 14.98
N PHE A 480 -4.22 -11.58 15.64
CA PHE A 480 -4.54 -10.49 16.54
C PHE A 480 -3.55 -10.41 17.72
N VAL A 481 -3.27 -11.55 18.38
CA VAL A 481 -2.28 -11.62 19.47
C VAL A 481 -0.88 -11.24 18.95
N TYR A 482 -0.48 -11.76 17.78
CA TYR A 482 0.80 -11.42 17.17
C TYR A 482 0.95 -9.93 16.92
N ALA A 483 -0.09 -9.25 16.45
CA ALA A 483 -0.05 -7.80 16.20
C ALA A 483 0.25 -7.02 17.49
N LEU A 484 -0.33 -7.42 18.62
CA LEU A 484 -0.03 -6.84 19.94
C LEU A 484 1.41 -7.13 20.39
N VAL A 485 1.86 -8.38 20.24
CA VAL A 485 3.24 -8.78 20.56
C VAL A 485 4.24 -8.01 19.72
N TYR A 486 3.97 -7.87 18.42
CA TYR A 486 4.81 -7.12 17.49
C TYR A 486 4.96 -5.64 17.92
N GLY A 487 3.86 -4.95 18.24
CA GLY A 487 3.90 -3.56 18.70
C GLY A 487 4.68 -3.39 20.01
N ASN A 488 4.49 -4.31 20.98
CA ASN A 488 5.22 -4.31 22.24
C ASN A 488 6.73 -4.57 22.05
N ALA A 489 7.07 -5.53 21.19
CA ALA A 489 8.47 -5.82 20.87
C ALA A 489 9.15 -4.61 20.18
N LEU A 490 8.44 -3.95 19.26
CA LEU A 490 8.95 -2.76 18.59
C LEU A 490 9.21 -1.62 19.57
N ALA A 491 8.33 -1.41 20.56
CA ALA A 491 8.56 -0.45 21.64
C ALA A 491 9.81 -0.78 22.45
N THR A 492 9.95 -2.05 22.88
CA THR A 492 11.12 -2.51 23.64
C THR A 492 12.43 -2.35 22.87
N ILE A 493 12.42 -2.62 21.55
CA ILE A 493 13.57 -2.40 20.67
C ILE A 493 13.92 -0.91 20.59
N ALA A 494 12.90 -0.06 20.44
CA ALA A 494 13.09 1.39 20.34
C ALA A 494 13.68 1.97 21.62
N ASP A 495 13.18 1.55 22.79
CA ASP A 495 13.67 1.98 24.10
C ASP A 495 15.12 1.53 24.32
N TYR A 496 15.44 0.30 23.96
CA TYR A 496 16.82 -0.22 24.06
C TYR A 496 17.79 0.55 23.14
N ARG A 497 17.36 0.83 21.90
CA ARG A 497 18.17 1.63 20.96
C ARG A 497 18.35 3.06 21.46
N LYS A 498 17.30 3.67 22.00
CA LYS A 498 17.40 5.00 22.61
C LYS A 498 18.40 5.01 23.75
N PHE A 499 18.35 4.05 24.64
CA PHE A 499 19.32 3.89 25.72
C PHE A 499 20.75 3.77 25.18
N ARG A 500 20.98 2.90 24.20
CA ARG A 500 22.30 2.68 23.59
C ARG A 500 22.86 3.94 22.92
N LEU A 501 22.00 4.70 22.22
CA LEU A 501 22.38 5.97 21.62
C LEU A 501 22.64 7.05 22.66
N GLN A 502 21.90 7.08 23.77
CA GLN A 502 22.17 8.04 24.86
C GLN A 502 23.58 7.87 25.44
N LEU A 503 24.06 6.63 25.63
CA LEU A 503 25.42 6.38 26.06
C LEU A 503 26.45 6.91 25.05
N VAL A 504 26.20 6.70 23.74
CA VAL A 504 27.06 7.26 22.69
C VAL A 504 27.04 8.79 22.72
N TYR A 505 25.87 9.43 22.92
CA TYR A 505 25.77 10.89 23.03
C TYR A 505 26.55 11.44 24.21
N GLU A 506 26.46 10.79 25.35
CA GLU A 506 27.17 11.20 26.55
C GLU A 506 28.68 11.18 26.30
N ASP A 507 29.21 10.06 25.82
CA ASP A 507 30.63 9.92 25.53
C ASP A 507 31.12 10.93 24.46
N LEU A 508 30.36 11.09 23.36
CA LEU A 508 30.69 12.08 22.33
C LEU A 508 30.70 13.51 22.83
N SER A 509 29.76 13.87 23.72
CA SER A 509 29.65 15.23 24.26
C SER A 509 30.85 15.67 25.11
N HIS A 510 31.60 14.70 25.62
CA HIS A 510 32.81 14.94 26.41
C HIS A 510 34.08 15.08 25.58
N LEU A 511 34.04 14.67 24.31
CA LEU A 511 35.22 14.74 23.43
C LEU A 511 35.55 16.19 23.04
N PRO A 512 36.83 16.61 23.13
CA PRO A 512 37.26 17.95 22.71
C PRO A 512 36.92 18.26 21.25
N GLN A 513 36.97 17.25 20.38
CA GLN A 513 36.65 17.36 18.96
C GLN A 513 35.19 17.79 18.71
N VAL A 514 34.27 17.35 19.56
CA VAL A 514 32.84 17.72 19.46
C VAL A 514 32.60 19.08 20.13
N LYS A 515 33.30 19.39 21.22
CA LYS A 515 33.11 20.66 21.97
C LYS A 515 33.65 21.87 21.21
N ASN A 516 34.77 21.71 20.47
CA ASN A 516 35.56 22.83 19.95
C ASN A 516 35.41 23.05 18.44
N LYS A 517 34.57 22.27 17.74
CA LYS A 517 34.43 22.34 16.27
C LYS A 517 33.01 22.70 15.84
N GLU A 518 32.93 23.40 14.70
CA GLU A 518 31.64 23.74 14.07
C GLU A 518 30.96 22.52 13.47
N THR A 519 31.70 21.55 12.92
CA THR A 519 31.15 20.31 12.35
C THR A 519 32.15 19.17 12.44
N VAL A 520 31.71 18.00 12.90
CA VAL A 520 32.50 16.76 13.01
C VAL A 520 31.79 15.63 12.29
N ASP A 521 32.51 14.92 11.43
CA ASP A 521 32.01 13.71 10.76
C ASP A 521 32.12 12.52 11.71
N VAL A 522 30.98 11.88 11.98
CA VAL A 522 30.89 10.70 12.82
C VAL A 522 30.43 9.51 12.01
N TYR A 523 31.30 8.55 11.87
CA TYR A 523 31.08 7.29 11.15
C TYR A 523 30.59 6.20 12.10
N PHE A 524 29.53 5.49 11.73
CA PHE A 524 29.01 4.36 12.50
C PHE A 524 29.27 3.03 11.80
N LEU A 525 29.86 2.07 12.51
CA LEU A 525 29.93 0.68 12.10
C LEU A 525 29.14 -0.22 13.06
N GLY A 526 28.41 -1.16 12.46
CA GLY A 526 27.54 -2.08 13.17
C GLY A 526 26.13 -1.51 13.38
N ARG A 527 25.29 -2.34 13.96
CA ARG A 527 23.93 -1.94 14.31
C ARG A 527 23.60 -2.39 15.73
N ILE A 528 22.71 -1.68 16.37
CA ILE A 528 22.22 -2.06 17.69
C ILE A 528 21.24 -3.23 17.52
N SER A 529 21.59 -4.38 18.05
CA SER A 529 20.76 -5.60 18.06
C SER A 529 19.50 -5.46 18.91
N ALA A 530 18.64 -6.46 18.87
CA ALA A 530 17.51 -6.54 19.77
C ALA A 530 17.97 -6.72 21.22
N PRO A 531 17.25 -6.17 22.20
CA PRO A 531 17.56 -6.40 23.61
C PRO A 531 17.43 -7.89 23.97
N PRO A 532 18.30 -8.42 24.86
CA PRO A 532 18.26 -9.83 25.29
C PRO A 532 16.91 -10.26 25.86
N THR A 533 16.13 -9.32 26.39
CA THR A 533 14.78 -9.55 26.92
C THR A 533 13.77 -10.06 25.87
N LEU A 534 14.02 -9.86 24.58
CA LEU A 534 13.16 -10.33 23.49
C LEU A 534 13.49 -11.74 22.98
N LYS A 535 14.55 -12.38 23.48
CA LYS A 535 14.97 -13.71 23.01
C LYS A 535 13.84 -14.75 23.05
N LYS A 536 13.05 -14.79 24.13
CA LYS A 536 11.91 -15.72 24.26
C LYS A 536 10.79 -15.40 23.27
N GLN A 537 10.53 -14.11 23.03
CA GLN A 537 9.51 -13.66 22.05
C GLN A 537 9.90 -14.04 20.62
N PHE A 538 11.18 -13.93 20.28
CA PHE A 538 11.70 -14.35 18.97
C PHE A 538 11.61 -15.86 18.76
N LEU A 539 11.85 -16.64 19.80
CA LEU A 539 11.65 -18.11 19.77
C LEU A 539 10.17 -18.48 19.63
N ALA A 540 9.27 -17.75 20.32
CA ALA A 540 7.84 -17.99 20.22
C ALA A 540 7.24 -17.59 18.87
N TYR A 541 7.79 -16.54 18.24
CA TYR A 541 7.34 -15.99 16.97
C TYR A 541 8.55 -15.71 16.07
N PRO A 542 9.02 -16.68 15.27
CA PRO A 542 10.19 -16.52 14.40
C PRO A 542 10.03 -15.36 13.40
N MET A 543 8.80 -15.11 12.92
CA MET A 543 8.49 -13.98 12.04
C MET A 543 8.80 -12.62 12.70
N LEU A 544 8.77 -12.53 14.02
CA LEU A 544 9.14 -11.31 14.74
C LEU A 544 10.65 -11.03 14.62
N ALA A 545 11.50 -12.07 14.72
CA ALA A 545 12.94 -11.96 14.51
C ALA A 545 13.26 -11.54 13.06
N ILE A 546 12.57 -12.15 12.08
CA ILE A 546 12.72 -11.79 10.66
C ILE A 546 12.35 -10.31 10.44
N SER A 547 11.21 -9.86 10.98
CA SER A 547 10.79 -8.46 10.87
C SER A 547 11.75 -7.50 11.58
N HIS A 548 12.33 -7.91 12.71
CA HIS A 548 13.35 -7.12 13.40
C HIS A 548 14.61 -6.98 12.55
N ASN A 549 15.04 -8.04 11.86
CA ASN A 549 16.21 -8.00 10.99
C ASN A 549 16.02 -7.06 9.78
N GLU A 550 14.78 -6.85 9.34
CA GLU A 550 14.43 -5.90 8.29
C GLU A 550 14.30 -4.45 8.82
N TYR A 551 14.24 -4.26 10.13
CA TYR A 551 14.11 -2.94 10.75
C TYR A 551 15.47 -2.31 10.97
N TRP A 552 15.76 -1.23 10.28
CA TRP A 552 16.96 -0.43 10.48
C TRP A 552 16.60 0.91 11.11
N ASP A 553 17.41 1.32 12.05
CA ASP A 553 17.32 2.63 12.67
C ASP A 553 18.57 3.41 12.26
N ARG A 554 18.42 4.28 11.28
CA ARG A 554 19.45 5.24 10.87
C ARG A 554 19.21 6.58 11.56
N ARG A 555 18.87 6.57 12.85
CA ARG A 555 18.72 7.83 13.57
C ARG A 555 20.05 8.56 13.55
N LYS A 556 20.02 9.74 12.96
CA LYS A 556 21.11 10.69 13.04
C LYS A 556 21.30 11.08 14.51
N LEU A 557 22.54 11.38 14.91
CA LEU A 557 22.84 12.02 16.20
C LEU A 557 22.34 13.48 16.17
N SER A 558 21.05 13.66 15.89
CA SER A 558 20.43 14.96 15.61
C SER A 558 20.35 15.90 16.81
N HIS A 559 20.64 15.37 18.00
CA HIS A 559 20.71 16.19 19.22
C HIS A 559 22.08 16.86 19.42
N LEU A 560 23.06 16.52 18.60
CA LEU A 560 24.35 17.20 18.53
C LEU A 560 24.44 17.91 17.17
N PRO A 561 24.09 19.21 17.09
CA PRO A 561 24.03 19.93 15.81
C PRO A 561 25.39 20.04 15.11
N THR A 562 26.46 19.89 15.86
CA THR A 562 27.84 19.86 15.36
C THR A 562 28.26 18.51 14.79
N VAL A 563 27.43 17.48 14.90
CA VAL A 563 27.75 16.12 14.46
C VAL A 563 27.02 15.79 13.16
N GLN A 564 27.78 15.54 12.09
CA GLN A 564 27.27 14.94 10.87
C GLN A 564 27.43 13.41 10.92
N THR A 565 26.31 12.68 11.01
CA THR A 565 26.33 11.23 11.11
C THR A 565 26.40 10.59 9.73
N ILE A 566 27.39 9.71 9.50
CA ILE A 566 27.64 8.98 8.27
C ILE A 566 27.54 7.48 8.54
N TYR A 567 26.60 6.79 7.89
CA TYR A 567 26.37 5.35 8.05
C TYR A 567 26.97 4.50 6.91
N GLU A 568 27.19 5.11 5.75
CA GLU A 568 27.81 4.43 4.60
C GLU A 568 29.28 4.84 4.57
N ILE A 569 30.13 3.95 5.07
CA ILE A 569 31.57 4.17 5.11
C ILE A 569 32.15 3.75 3.76
N PRO A 570 32.74 4.66 2.99
CA PRO A 570 33.43 4.27 1.76
C PRO A 570 34.54 3.27 2.05
N ASP A 571 34.66 2.21 1.26
CA ASP A 571 35.70 1.17 1.44
C ASP A 571 37.14 1.74 1.54
N LYS A 572 37.37 2.83 0.85
CA LYS A 572 38.66 3.55 0.88
C LYS A 572 39.00 4.17 2.26
N LEU A 573 37.98 4.45 3.09
CA LEU A 573 38.16 5.04 4.42
C LEU A 573 38.30 3.99 5.53
N LEU A 574 37.84 2.77 5.31
CA LEU A 574 37.87 1.69 6.30
C LEU A 574 39.29 1.46 6.86
N PRO A 575 40.37 1.38 6.06
CA PRO A 575 41.72 1.22 6.58
C PRO A 575 42.16 2.39 7.47
N THR A 576 41.81 3.63 7.10
CA THR A 576 42.14 4.82 7.87
C THR A 576 41.40 4.84 9.22
N LEU A 577 40.12 4.46 9.23
CA LEU A 577 39.27 4.44 10.44
C LEU A 577 39.75 3.40 11.45
N THR A 578 40.30 2.27 11.01
CA THR A 578 40.83 1.20 11.88
C THR A 578 42.15 1.54 12.54
N HIS A 579 42.85 2.54 12.04
CA HIS A 579 44.15 3.02 12.62
C HIS A 579 44.01 4.26 13.52
N LEU A 580 42.77 4.78 13.69
CA LEU A 580 42.54 5.91 14.58
C LEU A 580 42.81 5.55 16.05
N PRO A 581 43.32 6.47 16.87
CA PRO A 581 43.50 6.25 18.30
C PRO A 581 42.13 5.98 18.99
N MET A 582 42.16 5.06 19.92
CA MET A 582 41.00 4.74 20.75
C MET A 582 40.79 5.84 21.79
N LEU A 583 39.65 6.52 21.77
CA LEU A 583 39.30 7.59 22.66
C LEU A 583 38.44 7.11 23.85
N VAL A 584 37.50 6.21 23.59
CA VAL A 584 36.57 5.66 24.60
C VAL A 584 36.38 4.17 24.31
N ASP A 585 36.39 3.36 25.38
CA ASP A 585 36.03 1.93 25.30
C ASP A 585 35.06 1.58 26.39
N THR A 586 33.86 1.15 25.99
CA THR A 586 32.75 0.77 26.89
C THR A 586 32.28 -0.65 26.58
N TYR A 587 31.39 -1.18 27.41
CA TYR A 587 30.71 -2.47 27.13
C TYR A 587 29.89 -2.45 25.84
N TYR A 588 29.37 -1.28 25.45
CA TYR A 588 28.40 -1.17 24.34
C TYR A 588 28.98 -0.62 23.05
N HIS A 589 30.07 0.12 23.10
CA HIS A 589 30.72 0.71 21.92
C HIS A 589 32.17 1.10 22.23
N THR A 590 32.93 1.24 21.15
CA THR A 590 34.26 1.86 21.18
C THR A 590 34.24 3.07 20.25
N ILE A 591 34.81 4.18 20.70
CA ILE A 591 34.96 5.40 19.92
C ILE A 591 36.46 5.56 19.59
N TYR A 592 36.75 5.68 18.32
CA TYR A 592 38.06 6.02 17.77
C TYR A 592 37.96 7.39 17.14
N GLY A 593 39.04 8.16 17.14
CA GLY A 593 39.02 9.45 16.49
C GLY A 593 40.30 10.22 16.58
N ASP A 594 40.45 11.16 15.68
CA ASP A 594 41.48 12.19 15.67
C ASP A 594 40.83 13.58 15.64
N ASP A 595 41.59 14.62 15.29
CA ASP A 595 41.09 15.97 15.19
C ASP A 595 40.12 16.21 14.03
N LYS A 596 39.94 15.28 13.09
CA LYS A 596 39.16 15.47 11.87
C LYS A 596 37.91 14.58 11.81
N MET A 597 38.01 13.34 12.32
CA MET A 597 36.94 12.37 12.20
C MET A 597 36.78 11.51 13.46
N ILE A 598 35.59 11.07 13.71
CA ILE A 598 35.24 10.14 14.79
C ILE A 598 34.61 8.90 14.17
N TYR A 599 35.03 7.74 14.67
CA TYR A 599 34.52 6.45 14.26
C TYR A 599 33.98 5.67 15.46
N ILE A 600 32.72 5.28 15.39
CA ILE A 600 32.04 4.55 16.45
C ILE A 600 31.81 3.12 15.98
N ARG A 601 32.37 2.18 16.72
CA ARG A 601 32.13 0.76 16.52
C ARG A 601 31.23 0.23 17.64
N LEU A 602 30.04 -0.22 17.26
CA LEU A 602 29.08 -0.78 18.20
C LEU A 602 29.51 -2.20 18.62
N LYS A 603 29.22 -2.56 19.87
CA LYS A 603 29.48 -3.88 20.43
C LYS A 603 28.18 -4.62 20.73
N GLU A 604 28.21 -5.94 20.60
CA GLU A 604 27.16 -6.84 21.04
C GLU A 604 27.72 -7.80 22.09
N ASP A 605 27.07 -7.84 23.26
CA ASP A 605 27.55 -8.62 24.42
C ASP A 605 29.04 -8.38 24.77
N GLY A 606 29.47 -7.10 24.69
CA GLY A 606 30.85 -6.70 24.95
C GLY A 606 31.85 -7.02 23.83
N LYS A 607 31.40 -7.65 22.72
CA LYS A 607 32.25 -7.99 21.56
C LYS A 607 31.98 -7.06 20.40
N LEU A 608 33.03 -6.75 19.64
CA LEU A 608 32.91 -5.97 18.42
C LEU A 608 32.11 -6.75 17.39
N ILE A 609 31.15 -6.10 16.74
CA ILE A 609 30.40 -6.66 15.61
C ILE A 609 31.26 -6.46 14.36
N GLU A 610 31.50 -7.53 13.61
CA GLU A 610 32.20 -7.50 12.33
C GLU A 610 31.36 -6.87 11.21
#